data_1eb2aeb1d037d14fa5d0c0448bc313bf
#
_entry.id   1eb2aeb1d037d14fa5d0c0448bc313bf
#
_cell.length_a   1.000
_cell.length_b   1.000
_cell.length_c   1.000
_cell.angle_alpha   90.00
_cell.angle_beta   90.00
_cell.angle_gamma   90.00
#
_symmetry.space_group_name_H-M   'P 1'
#
loop_
_entity.id
_entity.type
_entity.pdbx_description
1 polymer ?
#
loop_
_entity_poly.entity_id
_entity_poly.type
_entity_poly.pdbx_seq_one_letter_code
_entity_poly.pdbx_strand_id
1 'polypeptide(L)'
;MSRAVSFAFEAPLVASPNQTMRAIQVSRKKLYELINTGELESYTEGKSRRITVKSINDYIERRLAAEAVRRGRAAAQGDDQSSP
;
A
#
# COMPACT_ATOMS: atom_id res chain seq x y z
N MET A 1 -12.54 -23.49 -1.54
CA MET A 1 -11.64 -23.58 -0.73
C MET A 1 -10.35 -23.94 -1.24
N SER A 2 -10.12 -25.01 -1.87
CA SER A 2 -8.80 -25.30 -2.34
C SER A 2 -8.37 -24.26 -3.35
N ARG A 3 -9.30 -23.64 -4.02
CA ARG A 3 -8.95 -22.65 -4.95
C ARG A 3 -8.32 -21.44 -4.28
N ALA A 4 -8.85 -21.03 -3.15
CA ALA A 4 -8.28 -19.92 -2.41
C ALA A 4 -6.89 -20.25 -1.92
N VAL A 5 -6.69 -21.50 -1.52
CA VAL A 5 -5.38 -21.94 -1.08
C VAL A 5 -4.39 -21.88 -2.23
N SER A 6 -4.83 -22.30 -3.41
CA SER A 6 -3.95 -22.25 -4.58
C SER A 6 -3.51 -20.83 -4.88
N PHE A 7 -4.45 -19.89 -4.79
CA PHE A 7 -4.08 -18.50 -5.01
C PHE A 7 -3.05 -18.02 -4.01
N ALA A 8 -3.24 -18.40 -2.74
CA ALA A 8 -2.31 -17.97 -1.71
C ALA A 8 -0.91 -18.48 -2.00
N PHE A 9 -0.80 -19.69 -2.55
CA PHE A 9 0.51 -20.23 -2.84
C PHE A 9 1.08 -19.68 -4.13
N GLU A 10 0.25 -19.27 -5.06
CA GLU A 10 0.76 -18.77 -6.33
C GLU A 10 1.23 -17.34 -6.23
N ALA A 11 0.63 -16.56 -5.37
CA ALA A 11 1.02 -15.16 -5.23
C ALA A 11 1.95 -14.99 -4.04
N PRO A 12 2.96 -14.13 -4.14
CA PRO A 12 3.82 -13.88 -2.99
C PRO A 12 3.02 -13.25 -1.87
N LEU A 13 3.29 -13.68 -0.65
CA LEU A 13 2.61 -13.16 0.52
C LEU A 13 3.41 -12.06 1.20
N VAL A 14 4.69 -11.99 0.91
CA VAL A 14 5.56 -10.96 1.49
C VAL A 14 6.49 -10.43 0.41
N ALA A 15 7.02 -9.26 0.65
CA ALA A 15 7.92 -8.61 -0.29
C ALA A 15 9.11 -8.04 0.48
N SER A 16 10.21 -7.90 -0.22
CA SER A 16 11.39 -7.27 0.36
C SER A 16 11.17 -5.75 0.38
N PRO A 17 12.00 -5.02 1.14
CA PRO A 17 11.91 -3.56 1.09
C PRO A 17 12.09 -3.00 -0.32
N ASN A 18 13.06 -3.53 -1.07
CA ASN A 18 13.27 -3.03 -2.43
C ASN A 18 12.08 -3.31 -3.33
N GLN A 19 11.48 -4.49 -3.20
CA GLN A 19 10.29 -4.81 -3.99
C GLN A 19 9.14 -3.89 -3.61
N THR A 20 8.97 -3.62 -2.31
CA THR A 20 7.90 -2.75 -1.87
C THR A 20 8.11 -1.32 -2.36
N MET A 21 9.35 -0.84 -2.28
CA MET A 21 9.64 0.51 -2.77
C MET A 21 9.28 0.66 -4.22
N ARG A 22 9.58 -0.36 -5.03
CA ARG A 22 9.22 -0.30 -6.44
C ARG A 22 7.73 -0.44 -6.66
N ALA A 23 7.09 -1.30 -5.87
CA ALA A 23 5.67 -1.56 -6.05
C ALA A 23 4.81 -0.33 -5.78
N ILE A 24 5.15 0.45 -4.76
CA ILE A 24 4.36 1.62 -4.43
C ILE A 24 5.10 2.92 -4.70
N GLN A 25 6.25 2.83 -5.36
CA GLN A 25 6.97 4.00 -5.86
C GLN A 25 7.30 5.00 -4.77
N VAL A 26 7.90 4.53 -3.70
CA VAL A 26 8.30 5.40 -2.60
C VAL A 26 9.79 5.25 -2.36
N SER A 27 10.37 6.26 -1.71
CA SER A 27 11.77 6.22 -1.33
C SER A 27 11.95 5.30 -0.13
N ARG A 28 13.20 4.94 0.15
CA ARG A 28 13.48 4.13 1.32
C ARG A 28 13.06 4.83 2.60
N LYS A 29 13.31 6.12 2.68
CA LYS A 29 12.91 6.87 3.86
C LYS A 29 11.41 6.80 4.06
N LYS A 30 10.66 7.02 2.99
CA LYS A 30 9.20 6.96 3.07
C LYS A 30 8.73 5.56 3.44
N LEU A 31 9.37 4.54 2.89
CA LEU A 31 9.01 3.17 3.21
C LEU A 31 9.12 2.92 4.71
N TYR A 32 10.23 3.32 5.31
CA TYR A 32 10.42 3.05 6.74
C TYR A 32 9.54 3.93 7.60
N GLU A 33 9.16 5.11 7.12
CA GLU A 33 8.15 5.89 7.82
C GLU A 33 6.83 5.16 7.86
N LEU A 34 6.44 4.56 6.74
CA LEU A 34 5.17 3.82 6.68
C LEU A 34 5.20 2.61 7.61
N ILE A 35 6.35 1.96 7.70
CA ILE A 35 6.48 0.83 8.61
C ILE A 35 6.40 1.32 10.05
N ASN A 36 7.08 2.41 10.36
CA ASN A 36 7.12 2.92 11.73
C ASN A 36 5.77 3.41 12.20
N THR A 37 4.97 3.97 11.30
CA THR A 37 3.64 4.46 11.68
C THR A 37 2.60 3.36 11.67
N GLY A 38 2.97 2.16 11.23
CA GLY A 38 2.02 1.05 11.22
C GLY A 38 1.18 0.95 9.98
N GLU A 39 1.44 1.79 8.98
CA GLU A 39 0.68 1.70 7.75
C GLU A 39 1.07 0.50 6.91
N LEU A 40 2.31 0.04 7.07
CA LEU A 40 2.76 -1.20 6.47
C LEU A 40 3.20 -2.13 7.58
N GLU A 41 2.80 -3.39 7.47
CA GLU A 41 3.19 -4.40 8.44
C GLU A 41 4.44 -5.11 7.95
N SER A 42 5.39 -5.28 8.84
CA SER A 42 6.62 -5.94 8.49
C SER A 42 7.13 -6.76 9.65
N TYR A 43 8.00 -7.69 9.34
CA TYR A 43 8.69 -8.46 10.35
C TYR A 43 10.07 -8.78 9.83
N THR A 44 10.93 -9.24 10.73
CA THR A 44 12.29 -9.59 10.36
C THR A 44 12.44 -11.10 10.42
N GLU A 45 13.01 -11.65 9.36
CA GLU A 45 13.30 -13.06 9.33
C GLU A 45 14.80 -13.19 9.12
N GLY A 46 15.51 -13.63 10.16
CA GLY A 46 16.95 -13.59 10.11
C GLY A 46 17.40 -12.14 10.00
N LYS A 47 18.12 -11.84 8.94
CA LYS A 47 18.57 -10.48 8.70
C LYS A 47 17.72 -9.79 7.64
N SER A 48 16.68 -10.43 7.18
CA SER A 48 15.87 -9.89 6.10
C SER A 48 14.56 -9.35 6.64
N ARG A 49 14.22 -8.15 6.21
CA ARG A 49 12.92 -7.58 6.55
C ARG A 49 11.93 -7.98 5.49
N ARG A 50 10.74 -8.36 5.93
CA ARG A 50 9.65 -8.74 5.03
C ARG A 50 8.46 -7.86 5.28
N ILE A 51 7.82 -7.39 4.23
CA ILE A 51 6.63 -6.57 4.33
C ILE A 51 5.47 -7.37 3.76
N THR A 52 4.35 -7.45 4.47
CA THR A 52 3.25 -8.28 3.99
C THR A 52 2.59 -7.62 2.80
N VAL A 53 2.29 -8.41 1.80
CA VAL A 53 1.63 -7.90 0.60
C VAL A 53 0.23 -7.41 0.95
N LYS A 54 -0.41 -8.05 1.92
CA LYS A 54 -1.72 -7.60 2.36
C LYS A 54 -1.67 -6.16 2.85
N SER A 55 -0.66 -5.81 3.66
CA SER A 55 -0.57 -4.45 4.15
C SER A 55 -0.25 -3.47 3.04
N ILE A 56 0.49 -3.91 2.03
CA ILE A 56 0.75 -3.06 0.87
C ILE A 56 -0.54 -2.76 0.14
N ASN A 57 -1.35 -3.79 -0.10
CA ASN A 57 -2.62 -3.59 -0.77
C ASN A 57 -3.56 -2.73 0.06
N ASP A 58 -3.60 -2.94 1.37
CA ASP A 58 -4.43 -2.13 2.26
C ASP A 58 -4.00 -0.67 2.22
N TYR A 59 -2.70 -0.43 2.19
CA TYR A 59 -2.18 0.92 2.11
C TYR A 59 -2.65 1.60 0.83
N ILE A 60 -2.54 0.89 -0.29
CA ILE A 60 -2.96 1.46 -1.57
C ILE A 60 -4.45 1.78 -1.54
N GLU A 61 -5.25 0.88 -0.98
CA GLU A 61 -6.68 1.11 -0.90
C GLU A 61 -7.02 2.31 -0.04
N ARG A 62 -6.31 2.47 1.07
CA ARG A 62 -6.54 3.63 1.93
C ARG A 62 -6.20 4.93 1.21
N ARG A 63 -5.11 4.92 0.44
CA ARG A 63 -4.73 6.10 -0.32
C ARG A 63 -5.76 6.44 -1.39
N LEU A 64 -6.26 5.41 -2.05
CA LEU A 64 -7.28 5.62 -3.08
C LEU A 64 -8.57 6.14 -2.46
N ALA A 65 -8.95 5.62 -1.32
CA ALA A 65 -10.16 6.07 -0.64
C ALA A 65 -10.01 7.52 -0.20
N ALA A 66 -8.86 7.88 0.33
CA ALA A 66 -8.62 9.25 0.77
C ALA A 66 -8.66 10.21 -0.41
N GLU A 67 -8.10 9.78 -1.54
CA GLU A 67 -8.10 10.61 -2.73
C GLU A 67 -9.51 10.79 -3.27
N ALA A 68 -10.31 9.73 -3.23
CA ALA A 68 -11.68 9.81 -3.71
C ALA A 68 -12.50 10.77 -2.87
N VAL A 69 -12.31 10.73 -1.55
CA VAL A 69 -13.01 11.65 -0.67
C VAL A 69 -12.60 13.09 -0.95
N ARG A 70 -11.30 13.32 -1.09
CA ARG A 70 -10.80 14.65 -1.37
C ARG A 70 -11.33 15.17 -2.70
N ARG A 71 -11.38 14.29 -3.69
CA ARG A 71 -11.86 14.68 -5.01
C ARG A 71 -13.35 14.99 -4.98
N GLY A 72 -14.12 14.19 -4.24
CA GLY A 72 -15.55 14.46 -4.12
C GLY A 72 -15.83 15.74 -3.40
N ARG A 73 -15.03 16.05 -2.38
CA ARG A 73 -15.19 17.28 -1.65
C ARG A 73 -14.87 18.48 -2.53
N ALA A 74 -13.83 18.39 -3.34
CA ALA A 74 -13.47 19.46 -4.24
C ALA A 74 -14.57 19.67 -5.28
N ALA A 75 -15.12 18.59 -5.78
CA ALA A 75 -16.21 18.68 -6.75
C ALA A 75 -17.43 19.35 -6.13
N ALA A 76 -17.70 18.99 -4.89
CA ALA A 76 -18.86 19.57 -4.21
C ALA A 76 -18.70 21.05 -4.01
N GLN A 77 -17.46 21.49 -3.88
CA GLN A 77 -17.24 22.89 -3.69
C GLN A 77 -17.19 23.67 -4.96
N GLY A 78 -17.34 23.14 -6.00
CA GLY A 78 -17.32 23.90 -7.04
C GLY A 78 -16.54 23.72 -8.11
N ASP A 79 -16.52 23.79 -8.40
CA ASP A 79 -16.03 23.68 -9.21
C ASP A 79 -14.96 24.03 -9.54
N ASP A 80 -14.62 24.37 -9.35
CA ASP A 80 -13.68 24.82 -9.51
C ASP A 80 -12.78 24.13 -9.93
N GLN A 81 -12.70 23.60 -9.82
CA GLN A 81 -11.93 23.06 -10.15
C GLN A 81 -11.80 22.57 -11.09
N SER A 82 -12.29 22.59 -11.34
CA SER A 82 -12.26 22.02 -12.15
C SER A 82 -11.54 22.19 -13.01
N SER A 83 -11.25 22.59 -13.15
CA SER A 83 -10.65 22.79 -13.98
C SER A 83 -9.75 22.40 -14.13
N PRO A 84 -9.43 22.15 -14.38
CA PRO A 84 -8.51 21.90 -14.73
C PRO A 84 -8.08 21.69 -15.15
#